data_e0a213b2e64c2da8dc1971890c287c5a
#
_entry.id   e0a213b2e64c2da8dc1971890c287c5a
#
_cell.length_a   1.000
_cell.length_b   1.000
_cell.length_c   1.000
_cell.angle_alpha   90.00
_cell.angle_beta   90.00
_cell.angle_gamma   90.00
#
_symmetry.space_group_name_H-M   'P 1'
#
loop_
_entity.id
_entity.type
_entity.pdbx_description
1 polymer ?
#
loop_
_entity_poly.entity_id
_entity_poly.type
_entity_poly.pdbx_seq_one_letter_code
_entity_poly.pdbx_strand_id
1 'polypeptide(L)'
;MARIIAGRFDTRAEADRALGALKAAGFQPDEYTSFYLSAPGQHASYPIGGDAHHDEGTKDSGKKAAAVAAVGSVAGLAVGTVTGAALGEPGLTAAAAIAGAGIGGYVGALAGGLTGSRSGDPQQATPEEPVERAAGMMVAVSAEREGTEAQAVDVLRAVGAIEVERAEGTWRGGAWADFDPARTPDLIGPGAARGPRGPAGPRP
;
A
#
# COMPACT_ATOMS: atom_id res chain seq x y z
N MET A 1 -23.84 18.15 -1.86
CA MET A 1 -22.79 17.17 -2.20
C MET A 1 -23.10 16.69 -3.59
N ALA A 2 -22.10 16.69 -4.48
CA ALA A 2 -22.23 16.20 -5.83
C ALA A 2 -22.18 14.67 -5.85
N ARG A 3 -22.96 14.06 -6.72
CA ARG A 3 -22.84 12.63 -7.02
C ARG A 3 -21.71 12.45 -8.04
N ILE A 4 -20.76 11.56 -7.74
CA ILE A 4 -19.55 11.38 -8.52
C ILE A 4 -19.44 9.91 -8.92
N ILE A 5 -19.14 9.66 -10.18
CA ILE A 5 -18.77 8.34 -10.70
C ILE A 5 -17.30 8.40 -11.08
N ALA A 6 -16.51 7.46 -10.57
CA ALA A 6 -15.11 7.41 -10.89
C ALA A 6 -14.70 6.03 -11.43
N GLY A 7 -13.82 6.03 -12.43
CA GLY A 7 -13.28 4.83 -13.05
C GLY A 7 -11.76 4.79 -12.94
N ARG A 8 -11.19 3.61 -12.59
CA ARG A 8 -9.76 3.40 -12.55
C ARG A 8 -9.26 2.73 -13.84
N PHE A 9 -8.10 3.21 -14.30
CA PHE A 9 -7.40 2.73 -15.48
C PHE A 9 -5.93 2.48 -15.13
N ASP A 10 -5.28 1.52 -15.77
CA ASP A 10 -3.87 1.22 -15.51
C ASP A 10 -2.94 2.23 -16.19
N THR A 11 -3.35 2.80 -17.30
CA THR A 11 -2.52 3.69 -18.10
C THR A 11 -3.17 5.06 -18.35
N ARG A 12 -2.31 6.07 -18.54
CA ARG A 12 -2.76 7.40 -18.94
C ARG A 12 -3.48 7.39 -20.29
N ALA A 13 -3.01 6.59 -21.23
CA ALA A 13 -3.63 6.50 -22.57
C ALA A 13 -5.07 5.96 -22.50
N GLU A 14 -5.38 5.08 -21.57
CA GLU A 14 -6.74 4.60 -21.32
C GLU A 14 -7.61 5.68 -20.68
N ALA A 15 -7.08 6.41 -19.71
CA ALA A 15 -7.77 7.53 -19.10
C ALA A 15 -8.06 8.64 -20.14
N ASP A 16 -7.11 8.97 -21.00
CA ASP A 16 -7.30 9.96 -22.07
C ASP A 16 -8.40 9.51 -23.06
N ARG A 17 -8.48 8.22 -23.39
CA ARG A 17 -9.59 7.66 -24.19
C ARG A 17 -10.93 7.79 -23.46
N ALA A 18 -10.95 7.59 -22.16
CA ALA A 18 -12.17 7.75 -21.36
C ALA A 18 -12.64 9.20 -21.34
N LEU A 19 -11.74 10.19 -21.20
CA LEU A 19 -12.09 11.61 -21.31
C LEU A 19 -12.69 11.93 -22.69
N GLY A 20 -12.10 11.39 -23.76
CA GLY A 20 -12.63 11.54 -25.12
C GLY A 20 -14.03 10.93 -25.29
N ALA A 21 -14.27 9.76 -24.71
CA ALA A 21 -15.58 9.10 -24.75
C ALA A 21 -16.65 9.85 -23.93
N LEU A 22 -16.29 10.39 -22.77
CA LEU A 22 -17.20 11.23 -21.97
C LEU A 22 -17.60 12.49 -22.72
N LYS A 23 -16.64 13.16 -23.37
CA LYS A 23 -16.92 14.30 -24.23
C LYS A 23 -17.87 13.93 -25.37
N ALA A 24 -17.63 12.81 -26.04
CA ALA A 24 -18.49 12.31 -27.12
C ALA A 24 -19.90 11.93 -26.64
N ALA A 25 -20.02 11.51 -25.39
CA ALA A 25 -21.30 11.21 -24.72
C ALA A 25 -22.04 12.47 -24.22
N GLY A 26 -21.48 13.68 -24.41
CA GLY A 26 -22.12 14.95 -24.12
C GLY A 26 -21.85 15.51 -22.72
N PHE A 27 -20.87 14.97 -21.98
CA PHE A 27 -20.39 15.58 -20.77
C PHE A 27 -19.58 16.84 -21.06
N GLN A 28 -19.78 17.90 -20.26
CA GLN A 28 -19.07 19.16 -20.41
C GLN A 28 -17.67 19.06 -19.80
N PRO A 29 -16.69 19.88 -20.25
CA PRO A 29 -15.32 19.82 -19.75
C PRO A 29 -15.14 20.06 -18.25
N ASP A 30 -16.10 20.72 -17.61
CA ASP A 30 -16.13 20.97 -16.17
C ASP A 30 -16.86 19.87 -15.37
N GLU A 31 -17.42 18.88 -16.06
CA GLU A 31 -18.11 17.74 -15.43
C GLU A 31 -17.19 16.52 -15.25
N TYR A 32 -15.96 16.51 -15.81
CA TYR A 32 -15.04 15.38 -15.64
C TYR A 32 -13.59 15.82 -15.48
N THR A 33 -12.82 14.98 -14.81
CA THR A 33 -11.38 15.21 -14.59
C THR A 33 -10.62 13.89 -14.56
N SER A 34 -9.31 13.96 -14.73
CA SER A 34 -8.43 12.81 -14.48
C SER A 34 -7.28 13.20 -13.55
N PHE A 35 -6.91 12.28 -12.67
CA PHE A 35 -5.78 12.44 -11.77
C PHE A 35 -5.12 11.09 -11.50
N TYR A 36 -3.86 11.13 -11.05
CA TYR A 36 -3.14 9.92 -10.71
C TYR A 36 -3.35 9.57 -9.23
N LEU A 37 -3.72 8.32 -8.97
CA LEU A 37 -3.78 7.76 -7.64
C LEU A 37 -2.51 6.95 -7.39
N SER A 38 -1.71 7.40 -6.43
CA SER A 38 -0.51 6.70 -6.00
C SER A 38 -0.84 5.46 -5.20
N ALA A 39 0.09 4.49 -5.19
CA ALA A 39 -0.04 3.33 -4.33
C ALA A 39 -0.15 3.74 -2.85
N PRO A 40 -0.95 3.03 -2.04
CA PRO A 40 -1.02 3.25 -0.61
C PRO A 40 0.38 3.26 0.02
N GLY A 41 0.63 4.18 0.95
CA GLY A 41 1.91 4.31 1.64
C GLY A 41 3.00 5.14 0.92
N GLN A 42 2.80 5.56 -0.33
CA GLN A 42 3.79 6.41 -1.03
C GLN A 42 3.66 7.91 -0.77
N HIS A 43 2.53 8.39 -0.31
CA HIS A 43 2.30 9.81 0.03
C HIS A 43 1.59 9.95 1.37
N ALA A 44 2.32 10.41 2.31
CA ALA A 44 2.13 11.22 3.52
C ALA A 44 0.70 11.54 4.01
N SER A 45 -0.26 10.66 3.87
CA SER A 45 -1.46 10.68 4.72
C SER A 45 -1.19 10.01 6.07
N TYR A 46 -0.02 9.39 6.22
CA TYR A 46 0.41 8.74 7.45
C TYR A 46 1.42 9.62 8.21
N PRO A 47 1.36 9.66 9.55
CA PRO A 47 2.36 10.34 10.36
C PRO A 47 3.76 9.83 10.00
N ILE A 48 4.73 10.75 9.90
CA ILE A 48 6.13 10.41 9.66
C ILE A 48 6.57 9.38 10.71
N GLY A 49 6.88 8.15 10.27
CA GLY A 49 7.48 7.13 11.14
C GLY A 49 6.69 5.84 11.33
N GLY A 50 5.61 5.57 10.60
CA GLY A 50 4.96 4.28 10.69
C GLY A 50 3.75 4.11 9.78
N ASP A 51 3.58 2.90 9.28
CA ASP A 51 2.33 2.47 8.69
C ASP A 51 1.25 2.48 9.77
N ALA A 52 0.17 3.23 9.54
CA ALA A 52 -0.97 3.27 10.47
C ALA A 52 -1.65 1.90 10.59
N HIS A 53 -1.44 1.04 9.59
CA HIS A 53 -1.91 -0.33 9.55
C HIS A 53 -0.72 -1.26 9.36
N HIS A 54 -0.34 -1.94 10.43
CA HIS A 54 0.63 -3.03 10.35
C HIS A 54 -0.08 -4.24 9.76
N ASP A 55 0.49 -4.83 8.72
CA ASP A 55 0.11 -6.18 8.31
C ASP A 55 0.20 -7.09 9.55
N GLU A 56 -0.87 -7.82 9.87
CA GLU A 56 -0.90 -8.78 10.99
C GLU A 56 0.31 -9.72 10.91
N GLY A 57 0.80 -10.04 9.69
CA GLY A 57 2.02 -10.80 9.47
C GLY A 57 3.29 -10.14 9.99
N THR A 58 3.32 -8.82 10.13
CA THR A 58 4.50 -8.07 10.57
C THR A 58 4.42 -7.55 12.01
N LYS A 59 3.27 -7.70 12.66
CA LYS A 59 2.97 -7.15 14.00
C LYS A 59 3.99 -7.53 15.07
N ASP A 60 4.52 -8.74 15.00
CA ASP A 60 5.51 -9.23 15.94
C ASP A 60 6.96 -9.15 15.43
N SER A 61 7.19 -8.64 14.22
CA SER A 61 8.53 -8.58 13.63
C SER A 61 9.49 -7.75 14.48
N GLY A 62 9.05 -6.62 15.02
CA GLY A 62 9.86 -5.78 15.90
C GLY A 62 10.21 -6.46 17.23
N LYS A 63 9.24 -7.14 17.84
CA LYS A 63 9.46 -7.88 19.12
C LYS A 63 10.40 -9.06 18.90
N LYS A 64 10.20 -9.82 17.83
CA LYS A 64 11.07 -10.95 17.46
C LYS A 64 12.47 -10.49 17.06
N ALA A 65 12.58 -9.39 16.30
CA ALA A 65 13.86 -8.78 15.98
C ALA A 65 14.64 -8.40 17.27
N ALA A 66 13.98 -7.74 18.22
CA ALA A 66 14.60 -7.37 19.50
C ALA A 66 15.01 -8.59 20.34
N ALA A 67 14.16 -9.61 20.42
CA ALA A 67 14.47 -10.83 21.17
C ALA A 67 15.66 -11.60 20.57
N VAL A 68 15.68 -11.78 19.26
CA VAL A 68 16.77 -12.50 18.58
C VAL A 68 18.06 -11.65 18.56
N ALA A 69 17.95 -10.31 18.48
CA ALA A 69 19.09 -9.41 18.64
C ALA A 69 19.75 -9.56 20.02
N ALA A 70 18.96 -9.64 21.09
CA ALA A 70 19.48 -9.84 22.45
C ALA A 70 20.25 -11.16 22.56
N VAL A 71 19.69 -12.27 22.05
CA VAL A 71 20.37 -13.58 22.02
C VAL A 71 21.62 -13.52 21.16
N GLY A 72 21.56 -12.90 19.99
CA GLY A 72 22.71 -12.73 19.08
C GLY A 72 23.82 -11.90 19.71
N SER A 73 23.48 -10.85 20.47
CA SER A 73 24.48 -10.03 21.18
C SER A 73 25.20 -10.83 22.26
N VAL A 74 24.49 -11.65 23.05
CA VAL A 74 25.11 -12.50 24.10
C VAL A 74 26.01 -13.55 23.45
N ALA A 75 25.57 -14.21 22.40
CA ALA A 75 26.41 -15.18 21.68
C ALA A 75 27.64 -14.54 21.04
N GLY A 76 27.47 -13.37 20.41
CA GLY A 76 28.56 -12.62 19.80
C GLY A 76 29.58 -12.12 20.84
N LEU A 77 29.10 -11.66 22.01
CA LEU A 77 29.95 -11.29 23.13
C LEU A 77 30.82 -12.47 23.59
N ALA A 78 30.23 -13.66 23.76
CA ALA A 78 30.97 -14.86 24.16
C ALA A 78 32.05 -15.27 23.14
N VAL A 79 31.71 -15.25 21.85
CA VAL A 79 32.68 -15.54 20.80
C VAL A 79 33.78 -14.50 20.76
N GLY A 80 33.43 -13.20 20.85
CA GLY A 80 34.39 -12.10 20.88
C GLY A 80 35.38 -12.18 22.06
N THR A 81 34.89 -12.53 23.26
CA THR A 81 35.75 -12.69 24.44
C THR A 81 36.71 -13.83 24.28
N VAL A 82 36.26 -15.00 23.80
CA VAL A 82 37.15 -16.16 23.57
C VAL A 82 38.22 -15.82 22.52
N THR A 83 37.83 -15.18 21.41
CA THR A 83 38.77 -14.78 20.35
C THR A 83 39.77 -13.75 20.86
N GLY A 84 39.32 -12.72 21.57
CA GLY A 84 40.19 -11.69 22.13
C GLY A 84 41.16 -12.22 23.18
N ALA A 85 40.70 -13.14 24.06
CA ALA A 85 41.52 -13.77 25.05
C ALA A 85 42.63 -14.66 24.43
N ALA A 86 42.32 -15.31 23.30
CA ALA A 86 43.33 -16.11 22.55
C ALA A 86 44.47 -15.26 21.97
N LEU A 87 44.21 -13.93 21.79
CA LEU A 87 45.24 -12.98 21.32
C LEU A 87 46.16 -12.46 22.44
N GLY A 88 45.86 -12.77 23.72
CA GLY A 88 46.69 -12.50 24.87
C GLY A 88 46.72 -11.04 25.36
N GLU A 89 45.94 -10.14 24.76
CA GLU A 89 45.92 -8.72 25.08
C GLU A 89 44.59 -8.30 25.71
N PRO A 90 44.53 -7.82 26.96
CA PRO A 90 43.28 -7.46 27.64
C PRO A 90 42.46 -6.41 26.89
N GLY A 91 43.11 -5.44 26.25
CA GLY A 91 42.42 -4.41 25.44
C GLY A 91 41.76 -4.97 24.20
N LEU A 92 42.41 -5.93 23.52
CA LEU A 92 41.84 -6.61 22.36
C LEU A 92 40.68 -7.53 22.74
N THR A 93 40.71 -8.15 23.92
CA THR A 93 39.59 -8.94 24.44
C THR A 93 38.33 -8.10 24.62
N ALA A 94 38.45 -6.91 25.22
CA ALA A 94 37.31 -6.01 25.38
C ALA A 94 36.76 -5.49 24.04
N ALA A 95 37.67 -5.09 23.13
CA ALA A 95 37.28 -4.62 21.79
C ALA A 95 36.59 -5.72 20.97
N ALA A 96 37.13 -6.95 21.00
CA ALA A 96 36.55 -8.09 20.30
C ALA A 96 35.18 -8.51 20.87
N ALA A 97 34.99 -8.41 22.19
CA ALA A 97 33.72 -8.67 22.85
C ALA A 97 32.66 -7.66 22.41
N ILE A 98 32.97 -6.36 22.38
CA ILE A 98 32.04 -5.30 21.94
C ILE A 98 31.69 -5.46 20.47
N ALA A 99 32.69 -5.71 19.61
CA ALA A 99 32.48 -5.95 18.18
C ALA A 99 31.59 -7.19 17.94
N GLY A 100 31.90 -8.29 18.65
CA GLY A 100 31.14 -9.53 18.59
C GLY A 100 29.66 -9.34 18.99
N ALA A 101 29.43 -8.63 20.11
CA ALA A 101 28.06 -8.31 20.54
C ALA A 101 27.29 -7.45 19.53
N GLY A 102 27.95 -6.46 18.92
CA GLY A 102 27.36 -5.58 17.91
C GLY A 102 26.99 -6.35 16.64
N ILE A 103 27.89 -7.14 16.10
CA ILE A 103 27.65 -7.96 14.90
C ILE A 103 26.59 -9.02 15.18
N GLY A 104 26.68 -9.74 16.29
CA GLY A 104 25.69 -10.76 16.69
C GLY A 104 24.29 -10.18 16.89
N GLY A 105 24.20 -9.00 17.51
CA GLY A 105 22.94 -8.28 17.70
C GLY A 105 22.32 -7.84 16.37
N TYR A 106 23.13 -7.30 15.46
CA TYR A 106 22.67 -6.89 14.14
C TYR A 106 22.14 -8.06 13.31
N VAL A 107 22.93 -9.14 13.18
CA VAL A 107 22.52 -10.35 12.46
C VAL A 107 21.27 -10.98 13.10
N GLY A 108 21.23 -11.00 14.44
CA GLY A 108 20.06 -11.48 15.19
C GLY A 108 18.80 -10.65 14.92
N ALA A 109 18.92 -9.32 14.87
CA ALA A 109 17.82 -8.43 14.55
C ALA A 109 17.26 -8.68 13.14
N LEU A 110 18.14 -8.83 12.15
CA LEU A 110 17.73 -9.16 10.77
C LEU A 110 17.01 -10.50 10.68
N ALA A 111 17.58 -11.55 11.28
CA ALA A 111 16.98 -12.88 11.30
C ALA A 111 15.62 -12.89 12.02
N GLY A 112 15.53 -12.21 13.18
CA GLY A 112 14.29 -12.08 13.95
C GLY A 112 13.23 -11.28 13.20
N GLY A 113 13.60 -10.20 12.53
CA GLY A 113 12.72 -9.40 11.69
C GLY A 113 12.15 -10.20 10.52
N LEU A 114 13.01 -10.92 9.78
CA LEU A 114 12.60 -11.75 8.65
C LEU A 114 11.71 -12.92 9.05
N THR A 115 11.97 -13.57 10.18
CA THR A 115 11.12 -14.65 10.70
C THR A 115 9.82 -14.10 11.28
N GLY A 116 9.84 -12.90 11.85
CA GLY A 116 8.66 -12.17 12.33
C GLY A 116 7.70 -11.80 11.21
N SER A 117 8.21 -11.43 10.05
CA SER A 117 7.43 -11.05 8.86
C SER A 117 6.71 -12.22 8.19
N ARG A 118 7.03 -13.47 8.55
CA ARG A 118 6.41 -14.69 7.99
C ARG A 118 5.41 -15.34 8.93
N SER A 119 5.13 -14.74 10.08
CA SER A 119 4.34 -15.36 11.15
C SER A 119 2.86 -15.03 11.09
N GLY A 120 2.41 -14.21 10.14
CA GLY A 120 1.01 -13.88 9.94
C GLY A 120 0.26 -15.04 9.30
N ASP A 121 -0.88 -15.39 9.88
CA ASP A 121 -1.82 -16.32 9.24
C ASP A 121 -2.57 -15.57 8.13
N PRO A 122 -2.43 -15.96 6.85
CA PRO A 122 -3.14 -15.32 5.75
C PRO A 122 -4.67 -15.41 5.87
N GLN A 123 -5.18 -16.24 6.80
CA GLN A 123 -6.61 -16.44 7.05
C GLN A 123 -7.17 -15.53 8.14
N GLN A 124 -6.33 -14.75 8.80
CA GLN A 124 -6.75 -13.77 9.82
C GLN A 124 -6.76 -12.33 9.29
N ALA A 125 -6.99 -12.15 8.00
CA ALA A 125 -7.36 -10.83 7.49
C ALA A 125 -8.60 -10.36 8.27
N THR A 126 -8.41 -9.40 9.15
CA THR A 126 -9.51 -8.87 9.96
C THR A 126 -10.52 -8.19 9.01
N PRO A 127 -11.84 -8.35 9.26
CA PRO A 127 -12.88 -7.72 8.44
C PRO A 127 -12.82 -6.17 8.38
N GLU A 128 -11.86 -5.56 9.06
CA GLU A 128 -11.67 -4.13 9.22
C GLU A 128 -10.52 -3.57 8.36
N GLU A 129 -9.84 -4.38 7.55
CA GLU A 129 -8.91 -3.81 6.59
C GLU A 129 -9.69 -3.06 5.51
N PRO A 130 -9.56 -1.72 5.43
CA PRO A 130 -10.17 -0.99 4.33
C PRO A 130 -9.63 -1.55 3.01
N VAL A 131 -10.53 -1.83 2.07
CA VAL A 131 -10.11 -2.21 0.71
C VAL A 131 -9.37 -1.01 0.14
N GLU A 132 -8.03 -1.09 0.12
CA GLU A 132 -7.19 -0.03 -0.41
C GLU A 132 -7.38 0.09 -1.92
N ARG A 133 -7.50 1.33 -2.41
CA ARG A 133 -7.55 1.58 -3.84
C ARG A 133 -6.21 1.25 -4.48
N ALA A 134 -6.22 0.43 -5.52
CA ALA A 134 -5.01 0.18 -6.30
C ALA A 134 -4.56 1.45 -7.02
N ALA A 135 -3.23 1.63 -7.14
CA ALA A 135 -2.65 2.73 -7.91
C ALA A 135 -3.13 2.72 -9.37
N GLY A 136 -3.19 3.89 -9.98
CA GLY A 136 -3.59 4.03 -11.37
C GLY A 136 -4.10 5.42 -11.74
N MET A 137 -4.56 5.57 -12.95
CA MET A 137 -5.24 6.77 -13.40
C MET A 137 -6.72 6.70 -13.03
N MET A 138 -7.19 7.72 -12.33
CA MET A 138 -8.61 7.89 -12.02
C MET A 138 -9.24 8.89 -12.99
N VAL A 139 -10.41 8.57 -13.50
CA VAL A 139 -11.28 9.50 -14.22
C VAL A 139 -12.55 9.66 -13.40
N ALA A 140 -12.79 10.86 -12.89
CA ALA A 140 -13.98 11.19 -12.11
C ALA A 140 -14.94 12.06 -12.92
N VAL A 141 -16.23 11.83 -12.74
CA VAL A 141 -17.33 12.50 -13.47
C VAL A 141 -18.36 12.99 -12.46
N SER A 142 -18.72 14.26 -12.51
CA SER A 142 -19.86 14.81 -11.80
C SER A 142 -21.16 14.34 -12.47
N ALA A 143 -21.99 13.62 -11.75
CA ALA A 143 -23.23 13.01 -12.24
C ALA A 143 -24.46 13.64 -11.56
N GLU A 144 -24.48 14.97 -11.47
CA GLU A 144 -25.59 15.69 -10.81
C GLU A 144 -26.85 15.78 -11.67
N ARG A 145 -26.72 15.74 -12.99
CA ARG A 145 -27.85 15.74 -13.92
C ARG A 145 -28.57 14.39 -13.91
N GLU A 146 -29.88 14.41 -14.05
CA GLU A 146 -30.68 13.18 -14.12
C GLU A 146 -30.23 12.28 -15.28
N GLY A 147 -30.03 11.00 -15.02
CA GLY A 147 -29.60 10.01 -16.00
C GLY A 147 -28.09 9.98 -16.28
N THR A 148 -27.32 10.99 -15.88
CA THR A 148 -25.87 11.05 -16.15
C THR A 148 -25.07 10.04 -15.34
N GLU A 149 -25.57 9.56 -14.21
CA GLU A 149 -24.91 8.52 -13.40
C GLU A 149 -24.78 7.21 -14.19
N ALA A 150 -25.89 6.69 -14.70
CA ALA A 150 -25.90 5.46 -15.49
C ALA A 150 -25.06 5.62 -16.76
N GLN A 151 -25.20 6.77 -17.44
CA GLN A 151 -24.43 7.07 -18.64
C GLN A 151 -22.93 7.11 -18.36
N ALA A 152 -22.46 7.73 -17.25
CA ALA A 152 -21.06 7.77 -16.87
C ALA A 152 -20.51 6.36 -16.59
N VAL A 153 -21.27 5.53 -15.86
CA VAL A 153 -20.89 4.13 -15.60
C VAL A 153 -20.73 3.36 -16.91
N ASP A 154 -21.69 3.47 -17.83
CA ASP A 154 -21.65 2.76 -19.10
C ASP A 154 -20.49 3.20 -19.98
N VAL A 155 -20.22 4.51 -20.07
CA VAL A 155 -19.10 5.05 -20.81
C VAL A 155 -17.77 4.56 -20.24
N LEU A 156 -17.55 4.69 -18.93
CA LEU A 156 -16.31 4.27 -18.30
C LEU A 156 -16.04 2.78 -18.46
N ARG A 157 -17.07 1.96 -18.34
CA ARG A 157 -16.96 0.50 -18.59
C ARG A 157 -16.67 0.16 -20.03
N ALA A 158 -17.34 0.83 -20.97
CA ALA A 158 -17.15 0.57 -22.41
C ALA A 158 -15.72 0.84 -22.86
N VAL A 159 -15.02 1.79 -22.21
CA VAL A 159 -13.62 2.10 -22.53
C VAL A 159 -12.61 1.32 -21.69
N GLY A 160 -13.08 0.39 -20.84
CA GLY A 160 -12.21 -0.57 -20.13
C GLY A 160 -11.80 -0.14 -18.73
N ALA A 161 -12.59 0.66 -18.02
CA ALA A 161 -12.35 0.90 -16.60
C ALA A 161 -12.28 -0.42 -15.83
N ILE A 162 -11.24 -0.61 -15.04
CA ILE A 162 -11.00 -1.84 -14.27
C ILE A 162 -11.95 -1.90 -13.08
N GLU A 163 -12.16 -0.76 -12.46
CA GLU A 163 -13.05 -0.55 -11.32
C GLU A 163 -13.86 0.72 -11.57
N VAL A 164 -15.15 0.67 -11.29
CA VAL A 164 -16.02 1.85 -11.32
C VAL A 164 -16.65 2.00 -9.95
N GLU A 165 -16.50 3.16 -9.34
CA GLU A 165 -17.04 3.47 -8.02
C GLU A 165 -18.05 4.60 -8.06
N ARG A 166 -18.98 4.58 -7.09
CA ARG A 166 -19.86 5.69 -6.76
C ARG A 166 -19.32 6.41 -5.53
N ALA A 167 -19.38 7.73 -5.55
CA ALA A 167 -19.05 8.54 -4.40
C ALA A 167 -19.97 9.76 -4.29
N GLU A 168 -20.02 10.31 -3.10
CA GLU A 168 -20.57 11.62 -2.83
C GLU A 168 -19.45 12.52 -2.35
N GLY A 169 -19.35 13.71 -2.94
CA GLY A 169 -18.24 14.61 -2.64
C GLY A 169 -18.50 16.05 -3.07
N THR A 170 -17.46 16.86 -2.99
CA THR A 170 -17.49 18.26 -3.40
C THR A 170 -16.86 18.40 -4.78
N TRP A 171 -17.69 18.79 -5.77
CA TRP A 171 -17.21 19.09 -7.12
C TRP A 171 -17.01 20.59 -7.26
N ARG A 172 -15.78 21.05 -7.58
CA ARG A 172 -15.46 22.47 -7.77
C ARG A 172 -14.44 22.66 -8.88
N GLY A 173 -14.72 23.63 -9.77
CA GLY A 173 -13.77 24.00 -10.84
C GLY A 173 -13.40 22.85 -11.75
N GLY A 174 -14.32 21.92 -12.02
CA GLY A 174 -14.06 20.76 -12.85
C GLY A 174 -13.26 19.64 -12.17
N ALA A 175 -13.18 19.62 -10.83
CA ALA A 175 -12.42 18.62 -10.09
C ALA A 175 -13.17 18.12 -8.84
N TRP A 176 -12.86 16.90 -8.42
CA TRP A 176 -13.29 16.31 -7.15
C TRP A 176 -12.40 16.84 -6.02
N ALA A 177 -12.87 17.89 -5.32
CA ALA A 177 -12.06 18.69 -4.41
C ALA A 177 -11.75 18.02 -3.07
N ASP A 178 -12.63 17.13 -2.60
CA ASP A 178 -12.51 16.42 -1.31
C ASP A 178 -12.25 14.92 -1.49
N PHE A 179 -11.59 14.55 -2.58
CA PHE A 179 -11.19 13.15 -2.81
C PHE A 179 -10.26 12.66 -1.68
N ASP A 180 -10.66 11.57 -1.05
CA ASP A 180 -9.86 10.89 -0.03
C ASP A 180 -9.45 9.49 -0.53
N PRO A 181 -8.16 9.27 -0.79
CA PRO A 181 -7.66 7.98 -1.26
C PRO A 181 -7.79 6.86 -0.22
N ALA A 182 -7.84 7.18 1.07
CA ALA A 182 -7.95 6.22 2.16
C ALA A 182 -9.40 5.74 2.40
N ARG A 183 -10.39 6.45 1.85
CA ARG A 183 -11.79 6.05 1.98
C ARG A 183 -12.07 4.81 1.14
N THR A 184 -12.73 3.80 1.73
CA THR A 184 -13.16 2.60 1.02
C THR A 184 -14.06 2.95 -0.18
N PRO A 185 -13.75 2.45 -1.41
CA PRO A 185 -14.55 2.73 -2.59
C PRO A 185 -15.89 1.99 -2.56
N ASP A 186 -16.98 2.63 -2.98
CA ASP A 186 -18.27 1.99 -3.25
C ASP A 186 -18.29 1.51 -4.71
N LEU A 187 -17.85 0.26 -4.94
CA LEU A 187 -17.68 -0.30 -6.27
C LEU A 187 -19.01 -0.71 -6.90
N ILE A 188 -19.24 -0.32 -8.15
CA ILE A 188 -20.43 -0.61 -8.93
C ILE A 188 -20.24 -1.86 -9.79
N GLY A 189 -20.97 -2.96 -9.50
CA GLY A 189 -21.07 -4.15 -10.36
C GLY A 189 -19.98 -5.23 -10.15
N PRO A 190 -19.86 -6.23 -11.04
CA PRO A 190 -19.14 -7.50 -10.81
C PRO A 190 -17.61 -7.40 -10.68
N GLY A 191 -17.03 -6.21 -10.55
CA GLY A 191 -15.61 -5.96 -10.26
C GLY A 191 -15.28 -5.85 -8.78
N ALA A 192 -16.27 -5.85 -7.91
CA ALA A 192 -16.16 -5.51 -6.48
C ALA A 192 -15.34 -6.48 -5.60
N ALA A 193 -14.75 -7.55 -6.15
CA ALA A 193 -14.08 -8.56 -5.34
C ALA A 193 -12.83 -9.15 -6.02
N ARG A 194 -11.91 -8.30 -6.51
CA ARG A 194 -10.55 -8.76 -6.76
C ARG A 194 -9.61 -8.00 -5.84
N GLY A 195 -9.36 -8.60 -4.69
CA GLY A 195 -8.20 -8.28 -3.87
C GLY A 195 -6.91 -8.37 -4.70
N PRO A 196 -5.79 -7.82 -4.19
CA PRO A 196 -4.54 -7.73 -4.93
C PRO A 196 -4.17 -9.09 -5.53
N ARG A 197 -3.92 -9.10 -6.85
CA ARG A 197 -3.37 -10.30 -7.50
C ARG A 197 -2.01 -10.57 -6.88
N GLY A 198 -1.92 -11.66 -6.14
CA GLY A 198 -0.63 -12.20 -5.73
C GLY A 198 0.31 -12.34 -6.93
N PRO A 199 1.64 -12.33 -6.71
CA PRO A 199 2.62 -12.39 -7.78
C PRO A 199 2.34 -13.60 -8.67
N ALA A 200 2.30 -13.35 -9.99
CA ALA A 200 2.11 -14.39 -10.99
C ALA A 200 3.20 -15.46 -10.81
N GLY A 201 2.79 -16.68 -10.46
CA GLY A 201 3.69 -17.83 -10.41
C GLY A 201 4.34 -18.06 -11.78
N PRO A 202 5.52 -18.70 -11.83
CA PRO A 202 6.21 -19.00 -13.06
C PRO A 202 5.32 -19.85 -13.97
N ARG A 203 5.19 -19.44 -15.22
CA ARG A 203 4.52 -20.21 -16.26
C ARG A 203 5.41 -21.38 -16.66
N PRO A 204 4.84 -22.55 -16.97
CA PRO A 204 5.58 -23.72 -17.43
C PRO A 204 6.28 -23.48 -18.76
#